data_350e2c375563319a54d4ce72678fa419
#
_entry.id   350e2c375563319a54d4ce72678fa419
#
_cell.length_a   1.000
_cell.length_b   1.000
_cell.length_c   1.000
_cell.angle_alpha   90.00
_cell.angle_beta   90.00
_cell.angle_gamma   90.00
#
_symmetry.space_group_name_H-M   'P 1'
#
loop_
_entity.id
_entity.type
_entity.pdbx_description
1 polymer ?
#
loop_
_entity_poly.entity_id
_entity_poly.type
_entity_poly.pdbx_seq_one_letter_code
_entity_poly.pdbx_strand_id
1 'polypeptide(L)'
;MGKEKTYDAIVVGAGPVGLVAGLALQKKGISTLVIEADSYGRPRPGSRAIYLHSASLKLLEETAEGLGFALARNGIIWPVKRTFYKGKEVYVKDYGKDENLKFNRLPHFTALHQDEIEKHMYEACIKEGVEFLWDAPVNKLHITDSGVELTITNDEILKAQYVIGCDGARSIVREEAGLTFEGPRTADTFIVVDAKEDETDPLPLERIFHYQHPAMEGRNVMFVPFKGGWRIDLQLLESDNPDDYTNMESVKKWLPKVMDAKYAERITWVSSYRFHQVVANSFTDEKRRVLLAGEAAHLFAPFGARGLNSGIPDAVLAARGIEKALHSHSEEERVEAIEAAAKERRIAAQWNRNASTIALHHLQGSSPEMNMKRDIAASLVSIVPRLGRWLDEGPYGPKFGPPELTTKY
;
A
#
# COMPACT_ATOMS: atom_id res chain seq x y z
N MET A 1 -14.25 -41.41 -5.22
CA MET A 1 -14.28 -40.36 -4.20
C MET A 1 -12.84 -39.90 -4.01
N GLY A 2 -12.45 -38.78 -4.61
CA GLY A 2 -11.16 -38.15 -4.36
C GLY A 2 -11.11 -37.76 -2.89
N LYS A 3 -9.96 -37.93 -2.24
CA LYS A 3 -9.76 -37.38 -0.89
C LYS A 3 -9.96 -35.88 -0.97
N GLU A 4 -10.89 -35.30 -0.20
CA GLU A 4 -11.00 -33.87 0.00
C GLU A 4 -9.61 -33.34 0.41
N LYS A 5 -9.02 -32.46 -0.39
CA LYS A 5 -7.72 -31.87 -0.07
C LYS A 5 -7.94 -30.83 1.01
N THR A 6 -7.36 -31.03 2.18
CA THR A 6 -7.38 -30.07 3.28
C THR A 6 -6.01 -29.39 3.33
N TYR A 7 -6.01 -28.06 3.39
CA TYR A 7 -4.80 -27.25 3.50
C TYR A 7 -4.54 -26.86 4.97
N ASP A 8 -3.29 -26.60 5.31
CA ASP A 8 -2.99 -25.98 6.60
C ASP A 8 -3.44 -24.52 6.60
N ALA A 9 -3.24 -23.81 5.49
CA ALA A 9 -3.69 -22.44 5.31
C ALA A 9 -4.21 -22.17 3.89
N ILE A 10 -5.27 -21.36 3.78
CA ILE A 10 -5.73 -20.77 2.52
C ILE A 10 -5.58 -19.25 2.62
N VAL A 11 -4.98 -18.64 1.57
CA VAL A 11 -4.92 -17.20 1.40
C VAL A 11 -5.99 -16.76 0.41
N VAL A 12 -6.86 -15.84 0.80
CA VAL A 12 -7.91 -15.31 -0.06
C VAL A 12 -7.47 -13.96 -0.64
N GLY A 13 -7.30 -13.92 -1.97
CA GLY A 13 -6.80 -12.78 -2.73
C GLY A 13 -5.34 -12.93 -3.14
N ALA A 14 -5.06 -12.84 -4.46
CA ALA A 14 -3.71 -12.89 -5.04
C ALA A 14 -3.18 -11.48 -5.41
N GLY A 15 -3.60 -10.45 -4.66
CA GLY A 15 -2.95 -9.14 -4.70
C GLY A 15 -1.57 -9.18 -4.03
N PRO A 16 -0.81 -8.06 -4.01
CA PRO A 16 0.57 -8.07 -3.53
C PRO A 16 0.72 -8.58 -2.08
N VAL A 17 -0.27 -8.32 -1.23
CA VAL A 17 -0.25 -8.80 0.18
C VAL A 17 -0.52 -10.31 0.25
N GLY A 18 -1.44 -10.83 -0.56
CA GLY A 18 -1.73 -12.26 -0.61
C GLY A 18 -0.58 -13.08 -1.20
N LEU A 19 0.11 -12.55 -2.22
CA LEU A 19 1.33 -13.15 -2.76
C LEU A 19 2.43 -13.28 -1.68
N VAL A 20 2.62 -12.22 -0.87
CA VAL A 20 3.56 -12.26 0.27
C VAL A 20 3.11 -13.25 1.33
N ALA A 21 1.80 -13.36 1.61
CA ALA A 21 1.27 -14.34 2.56
C ALA A 21 1.54 -15.77 2.09
N GLY A 22 1.27 -16.07 0.80
CA GLY A 22 1.57 -17.35 0.19
C GLY A 22 3.06 -17.72 0.29
N LEU A 23 3.95 -16.80 -0.08
CA LEU A 23 5.41 -16.97 0.05
C LEU A 23 5.84 -17.23 1.49
N ALA A 24 5.32 -16.43 2.43
CA ALA A 24 5.70 -16.54 3.84
C ALA A 24 5.26 -17.86 4.47
N LEU A 25 4.09 -18.38 4.10
CA LEU A 25 3.59 -19.70 4.52
C LEU A 25 4.40 -20.82 3.87
N GLN A 26 4.60 -20.76 2.56
CA GLN A 26 5.35 -21.76 1.80
C GLN A 26 6.78 -21.94 2.32
N LYS A 27 7.47 -20.82 2.60
CA LYS A 27 8.82 -20.83 3.19
C LYS A 27 8.90 -21.59 4.52
N LYS A 28 7.78 -21.67 5.24
CA LYS A 28 7.65 -22.39 6.52
C LYS A 28 7.22 -23.85 6.36
N GLY A 29 7.08 -24.32 5.12
CA GLY A 29 6.62 -25.68 4.83
C GLY A 29 5.14 -25.91 5.12
N ILE A 30 4.35 -24.85 5.24
CA ILE A 30 2.91 -24.91 5.49
C ILE A 30 2.18 -25.19 4.18
N SER A 31 1.34 -26.23 4.14
CA SER A 31 0.52 -26.57 2.97
C SER A 31 -0.44 -25.44 2.66
N THR A 32 -0.20 -24.72 1.56
CA THR A 32 -0.84 -23.43 1.26
C THR A 32 -1.49 -23.42 -0.12
N LEU A 33 -2.70 -22.88 -0.20
CA LEU A 33 -3.39 -22.52 -1.45
C LEU A 33 -3.69 -21.01 -1.43
N VAL A 34 -3.34 -20.31 -2.50
CA VAL A 34 -3.77 -18.91 -2.75
C VAL A 34 -4.93 -18.94 -3.73
N ILE A 35 -6.07 -18.37 -3.35
CA ILE A 35 -7.26 -18.29 -4.21
C ILE A 35 -7.54 -16.86 -4.62
N GLU A 36 -7.94 -16.66 -5.87
CA GLU A 36 -8.22 -15.34 -6.44
C GLU A 36 -9.54 -15.36 -7.21
N ALA A 37 -10.33 -14.32 -7.02
CA ALA A 37 -11.62 -14.17 -7.68
C ALA A 37 -11.50 -13.91 -9.18
N ASP A 38 -10.44 -13.23 -9.58
CA ASP A 38 -10.18 -12.84 -10.97
C ASP A 38 -9.35 -13.91 -11.69
N SER A 39 -9.43 -13.87 -13.05
CA SER A 39 -8.59 -14.70 -13.90
C SER A 39 -7.13 -14.30 -13.84
N TYR A 40 -6.25 -15.28 -14.03
CA TYR A 40 -4.81 -15.00 -14.16
C TYR A 40 -4.54 -14.03 -15.33
N GLY A 41 -3.65 -13.07 -15.07
CA GLY A 41 -3.25 -12.08 -16.08
C GLY A 41 -4.27 -10.98 -16.34
N ARG A 42 -5.33 -10.86 -15.53
CA ARG A 42 -6.25 -9.73 -15.61
C ARG A 42 -5.51 -8.40 -15.50
N PRO A 43 -5.71 -7.46 -16.47
CA PRO A 43 -5.12 -6.14 -16.39
C PRO A 43 -5.58 -5.39 -15.13
N ARG A 44 -4.64 -4.83 -14.39
CA ARG A 44 -4.91 -3.97 -13.24
C ARG A 44 -4.49 -2.55 -13.59
N PRO A 45 -5.44 -1.71 -14.05
CA PRO A 45 -5.10 -0.37 -14.51
C PRO A 45 -4.59 0.51 -13.38
N GLY A 46 -3.64 1.39 -13.72
CA GLY A 46 -3.11 2.42 -12.85
C GLY A 46 -1.92 2.01 -12.00
N SER A 47 -1.13 3.01 -11.63
CA SER A 47 0.12 2.83 -10.88
C SER A 47 -0.10 2.31 -9.45
N ARG A 48 -1.22 2.66 -8.84
CA ARG A 48 -1.61 2.26 -7.47
C ARG A 48 -0.49 2.46 -6.43
N ALA A 49 -0.03 1.37 -5.81
CA ALA A 49 1.11 1.43 -4.89
C ALA A 49 2.43 1.37 -5.67
N ILE A 50 3.12 2.50 -5.72
CA ILE A 50 4.37 2.65 -6.51
C ILE A 50 5.64 2.77 -5.66
N TYR A 51 5.54 2.72 -4.35
CA TYR A 51 6.66 3.03 -3.48
C TYR A 51 6.86 1.93 -2.44
N LEU A 52 8.03 1.29 -2.46
CA LEU A 52 8.44 0.31 -1.47
C LEU A 52 9.57 0.87 -0.61
N HIS A 53 9.36 0.88 0.70
CA HIS A 53 10.37 1.28 1.67
C HIS A 53 11.48 0.22 1.83
N SER A 54 12.64 0.65 2.29
CA SER A 54 13.77 -0.25 2.62
C SER A 54 13.37 -1.40 3.55
N ALA A 55 12.53 -1.15 4.54
CA ALA A 55 12.06 -2.19 5.46
C ALA A 55 11.22 -3.26 4.74
N SER A 56 10.33 -2.84 3.83
CA SER A 56 9.55 -3.77 3.01
C SER A 56 10.42 -4.57 2.05
N LEU A 57 11.39 -3.91 1.40
CA LEU A 57 12.35 -4.61 0.53
C LEU A 57 13.16 -5.67 1.28
N LYS A 58 13.61 -5.36 2.51
CA LYS A 58 14.32 -6.33 3.37
C LYS A 58 13.44 -7.51 3.75
N LEU A 59 12.20 -7.23 4.16
CA LEU A 59 11.27 -8.27 4.56
C LEU A 59 10.89 -9.19 3.38
N LEU A 60 10.77 -8.62 2.17
CA LEU A 60 10.56 -9.38 0.94
C LEU A 60 11.77 -10.23 0.58
N GLU A 61 13.00 -9.71 0.75
CA GLU A 61 14.24 -10.46 0.56
C GLU A 61 14.36 -11.61 1.56
N GLU A 62 13.98 -11.36 2.83
CA GLU A 62 13.92 -12.41 3.86
C GLU A 62 12.82 -13.46 3.57
N THR A 63 11.73 -13.07 2.91
CA THR A 63 10.61 -13.96 2.59
C THR A 63 10.92 -14.86 1.39
N ALA A 64 11.53 -14.29 0.34
CA ALA A 64 12.00 -15.03 -0.83
C ALA A 64 13.33 -14.46 -1.29
N GLU A 65 14.37 -15.31 -1.36
CA GLU A 65 15.72 -14.90 -1.73
C GLU A 65 15.77 -14.26 -3.13
N GLY A 66 16.33 -13.07 -3.20
CA GLY A 66 16.48 -12.28 -4.42
C GLY A 66 15.29 -11.39 -4.76
N LEU A 67 14.11 -11.53 -4.09
CA LEU A 67 12.90 -10.77 -4.42
C LEU A 67 13.09 -9.27 -4.12
N GLY A 68 13.59 -8.92 -2.95
CA GLY A 68 13.83 -7.53 -2.57
C GLY A 68 14.80 -6.83 -3.52
N PHE A 69 15.87 -7.51 -3.91
CA PHE A 69 16.83 -7.00 -4.89
C PHE A 69 16.26 -6.94 -6.31
N ALA A 70 15.44 -7.89 -6.72
CA ALA A 70 14.78 -7.87 -8.02
C ALA A 70 13.88 -6.63 -8.15
N LEU A 71 13.05 -6.36 -7.15
CA LEU A 71 12.20 -5.18 -7.10
C LEU A 71 13.03 -3.88 -7.10
N ALA A 72 14.11 -3.84 -6.31
CA ALA A 72 14.98 -2.66 -6.25
C ALA A 72 15.70 -2.38 -7.58
N ARG A 73 16.16 -3.40 -8.30
CA ARG A 73 16.82 -3.27 -9.61
C ARG A 73 15.86 -2.91 -10.74
N ASN A 74 14.61 -3.36 -10.65
CA ASN A 74 13.59 -3.08 -11.65
C ASN A 74 12.86 -1.76 -11.45
N GLY A 75 12.91 -1.16 -10.26
CA GLY A 75 12.35 0.16 -9.99
C GLY A 75 13.35 1.30 -10.17
N ILE A 76 12.93 2.49 -9.82
CA ILE A 76 13.76 3.70 -9.85
C ILE A 76 13.89 4.31 -8.45
N ILE A 77 14.96 5.08 -8.28
CA ILE A 77 15.23 5.89 -7.09
C ILE A 77 15.43 7.32 -7.57
N TRP A 78 14.52 8.22 -7.21
CA TRP A 78 14.72 9.63 -7.53
C TRP A 78 15.70 10.27 -6.54
N PRO A 79 16.75 10.95 -7.05
CA PRO A 79 17.76 11.55 -6.19
C PRO A 79 17.30 12.85 -5.56
N VAL A 80 16.33 13.54 -6.16
CA VAL A 80 15.92 14.89 -5.76
C VAL A 80 14.46 14.89 -5.33
N LYS A 81 14.18 15.66 -4.29
CA LYS A 81 12.82 16.07 -3.95
C LYS A 81 12.74 17.60 -3.79
N ARG A 82 11.63 18.16 -4.29
CA ARG A 82 11.32 19.59 -4.21
C ARG A 82 9.95 19.82 -3.61
N THR A 83 9.83 20.90 -2.89
CA THR A 83 8.53 21.35 -2.37
C THR A 83 8.37 22.84 -2.67
N PHE A 84 7.22 23.17 -3.24
CA PHE A 84 6.81 24.53 -3.56
C PHE A 84 5.62 24.94 -2.69
N TYR A 85 5.55 26.20 -2.35
CA TYR A 85 4.42 26.80 -1.66
C TYR A 85 3.96 28.05 -2.42
N LYS A 86 2.71 28.05 -2.93
CA LYS A 86 2.17 29.14 -3.74
C LYS A 86 3.11 29.55 -4.90
N GLY A 87 3.72 28.55 -5.57
CA GLY A 87 4.65 28.73 -6.68
C GLY A 87 6.11 29.05 -6.31
N LYS A 88 6.41 29.33 -5.03
CA LYS A 88 7.79 29.57 -4.56
C LYS A 88 8.41 28.25 -4.07
N GLU A 89 9.64 27.94 -4.51
CA GLU A 89 10.41 26.83 -3.94
C GLU A 89 10.73 27.12 -2.48
N VAL A 90 10.31 26.22 -1.58
CA VAL A 90 10.52 26.33 -0.13
C VAL A 90 11.43 25.24 0.42
N TYR A 91 11.67 24.20 -0.38
CA TYR A 91 12.57 23.11 -0.01
C TYR A 91 13.07 22.38 -1.24
N VAL A 92 14.35 22.09 -1.24
CA VAL A 92 14.99 21.16 -2.18
C VAL A 92 15.99 20.31 -1.41
N LYS A 93 16.05 19.05 -1.73
CA LYS A 93 17.08 18.16 -1.24
C LYS A 93 17.52 17.21 -2.35
N ASP A 94 18.79 17.28 -2.64
CA ASP A 94 19.50 16.30 -3.45
C ASP A 94 20.18 15.29 -2.53
N TYR A 95 19.85 14.01 -2.70
CA TYR A 95 20.47 12.89 -1.97
C TYR A 95 21.66 12.31 -2.75
N GLY A 96 21.94 12.81 -3.95
CA GLY A 96 22.87 12.18 -4.86
C GLY A 96 22.37 10.85 -5.41
N LYS A 97 23.26 10.12 -6.07
CA LYS A 97 22.95 8.77 -6.58
C LYS A 97 22.97 7.76 -5.43
N ASP A 98 21.89 6.99 -5.30
CA ASP A 98 21.89 5.84 -4.41
C ASP A 98 22.74 4.71 -5.05
N GLU A 99 23.87 4.41 -4.43
CA GLU A 99 24.80 3.38 -4.91
C GLU A 99 24.69 2.05 -4.13
N ASN A 100 23.72 1.93 -3.22
CA ASN A 100 23.59 0.74 -2.37
C ASN A 100 23.55 -0.56 -3.17
N LEU A 101 22.86 -0.58 -4.31
CA LEU A 101 22.78 -1.78 -5.17
C LEU A 101 24.15 -2.21 -5.73
N LYS A 102 25.06 -1.27 -5.98
CA LYS A 102 26.45 -1.58 -6.42
C LYS A 102 27.22 -2.35 -5.35
N PHE A 103 26.88 -2.11 -4.07
CA PHE A 103 27.51 -2.77 -2.92
C PHE A 103 26.68 -3.93 -2.37
N ASN A 104 25.77 -4.48 -3.18
CA ASN A 104 24.83 -5.54 -2.78
C ASN A 104 24.05 -5.19 -1.51
N ARG A 105 23.57 -3.96 -1.42
CA ARG A 105 22.71 -3.43 -0.36
C ARG A 105 21.39 -2.96 -0.94
N LEU A 106 20.31 -3.18 -0.23
CA LEU A 106 19.01 -2.66 -0.62
C LEU A 106 18.97 -1.14 -0.44
N PRO A 107 18.36 -0.40 -1.38
CA PRO A 107 18.25 1.05 -1.32
C PRO A 107 17.25 1.48 -0.25
N HIS A 108 17.22 2.80 0.01
CA HIS A 108 16.27 3.38 0.97
C HIS A 108 14.81 3.21 0.54
N PHE A 109 14.56 3.15 -0.76
CA PHE A 109 13.27 2.86 -1.37
C PHE A 109 13.46 2.49 -2.85
N THR A 110 12.40 2.00 -3.45
CA THR A 110 12.28 1.90 -4.91
C THR A 110 10.87 2.29 -5.35
N ALA A 111 10.74 2.82 -6.56
CA ALA A 111 9.45 3.14 -7.16
C ALA A 111 9.28 2.42 -8.49
N LEU A 112 8.21 1.63 -8.59
CA LEU A 112 7.81 0.92 -9.79
C LEU A 112 6.29 0.69 -9.77
N HIS A 113 5.71 0.46 -10.93
CA HIS A 113 4.29 0.21 -11.08
C HIS A 113 3.86 -1.03 -10.29
N GLN A 114 2.65 -1.01 -9.70
CA GLN A 114 2.18 -2.14 -8.88
C GLN A 114 2.12 -3.46 -9.66
N ASP A 115 1.76 -3.42 -10.95
CA ASP A 115 1.74 -4.64 -11.78
C ASP A 115 3.11 -5.30 -11.89
N GLU A 116 4.18 -4.51 -11.97
CA GLU A 116 5.55 -5.03 -11.95
C GLU A 116 5.92 -5.60 -10.56
N ILE A 117 5.44 -4.97 -9.47
CA ILE A 117 5.61 -5.50 -8.11
C ILE A 117 4.92 -6.86 -8.01
N GLU A 118 3.66 -6.95 -8.42
CA GLU A 118 2.87 -8.19 -8.37
C GLU A 118 3.48 -9.28 -9.25
N LYS A 119 3.97 -8.93 -10.44
CA LYS A 119 4.65 -9.87 -11.33
C LYS A 119 5.87 -10.52 -10.68
N HIS A 120 6.78 -9.72 -10.10
CA HIS A 120 7.95 -10.26 -9.41
C HIS A 120 7.58 -11.11 -8.20
N MET A 121 6.57 -10.71 -7.42
CA MET A 121 6.07 -11.50 -6.30
C MET A 121 5.46 -12.81 -6.76
N TYR A 122 4.67 -12.80 -7.85
CA TYR A 122 4.07 -14.00 -8.41
C TYR A 122 5.12 -14.97 -8.97
N GLU A 123 6.12 -14.46 -9.70
CA GLU A 123 7.23 -15.27 -10.19
C GLU A 123 8.00 -15.93 -9.04
N ALA A 124 8.18 -15.23 -7.92
CA ALA A 124 8.76 -15.81 -6.71
C ALA A 124 7.85 -16.89 -6.11
N CYS A 125 6.52 -16.68 -6.06
CA CYS A 125 5.57 -17.68 -5.61
C CYS A 125 5.65 -18.98 -6.42
N ILE A 126 5.69 -18.88 -7.75
CA ILE A 126 5.81 -20.04 -8.64
C ILE A 126 7.14 -20.77 -8.42
N LYS A 127 8.23 -20.03 -8.27
CA LYS A 127 9.56 -20.60 -8.00
C LYS A 127 9.59 -21.39 -6.68
N GLU A 128 8.92 -20.87 -5.65
CA GLU A 128 8.84 -21.50 -4.32
C GLU A 128 7.74 -22.58 -4.24
N GLY A 129 6.96 -22.79 -5.31
CA GLY A 129 5.94 -23.86 -5.38
C GLY A 129 4.63 -23.53 -4.68
N VAL A 130 4.27 -22.24 -4.55
CA VAL A 130 2.95 -21.84 -4.04
C VAL A 130 1.84 -22.29 -5.01
N GLU A 131 0.81 -22.95 -4.52
CA GLU A 131 -0.34 -23.37 -5.32
C GLU A 131 -1.33 -22.20 -5.48
N PHE A 132 -1.92 -22.06 -6.69
CA PHE A 132 -2.93 -21.05 -6.99
C PHE A 132 -4.21 -21.64 -7.55
N LEU A 133 -5.34 -21.05 -7.17
CA LEU A 133 -6.64 -21.28 -7.78
C LEU A 133 -7.23 -19.93 -8.22
N TRP A 134 -7.31 -19.73 -9.53
CA TRP A 134 -7.85 -18.54 -10.18
C TRP A 134 -9.32 -18.74 -10.52
N ASP A 135 -10.04 -17.66 -10.83
CA ASP A 135 -11.49 -17.67 -11.15
C ASP A 135 -12.33 -18.28 -10.02
N ALA A 136 -11.89 -18.13 -8.78
CA ALA A 136 -12.46 -18.77 -7.59
C ALA A 136 -12.90 -17.74 -6.54
N PRO A 137 -13.92 -16.90 -6.81
CA PRO A 137 -14.44 -15.98 -5.81
C PRO A 137 -15.01 -16.74 -4.61
N VAL A 138 -14.61 -16.32 -3.42
CA VAL A 138 -15.18 -16.81 -2.17
C VAL A 138 -16.54 -16.17 -1.95
N ASN A 139 -17.56 -16.98 -1.71
CA ASN A 139 -18.93 -16.53 -1.48
C ASN A 139 -19.30 -16.57 0.01
N LYS A 140 -18.72 -17.53 0.75
CA LYS A 140 -19.05 -17.75 2.16
C LYS A 140 -17.91 -18.41 2.92
N LEU A 141 -17.80 -18.11 4.21
CA LEU A 141 -16.96 -18.82 5.16
C LEU A 141 -17.83 -19.49 6.24
N HIS A 142 -17.49 -20.72 6.58
CA HIS A 142 -18.00 -21.39 7.77
C HIS A 142 -16.82 -21.70 8.71
N ILE A 143 -16.73 -20.95 9.81
CA ILE A 143 -15.63 -21.03 10.77
C ILE A 143 -16.03 -21.96 11.91
N THR A 144 -15.24 -23.00 12.11
CA THR A 144 -15.42 -24.02 13.17
C THR A 144 -14.26 -23.97 14.17
N ASP A 145 -14.34 -24.72 15.25
CA ASP A 145 -13.24 -24.83 16.21
C ASP A 145 -12.01 -25.54 15.62
N SER A 146 -12.21 -26.38 14.59
CA SER A 146 -11.16 -27.19 13.96
C SER A 146 -10.59 -26.56 12.66
N GLY A 147 -11.25 -25.55 12.08
CA GLY A 147 -10.81 -24.95 10.82
C GLY A 147 -11.88 -24.11 10.15
N VAL A 148 -11.68 -23.85 8.87
CA VAL A 148 -12.55 -23.01 8.04
C VAL A 148 -12.92 -23.75 6.76
N GLU A 149 -14.19 -23.72 6.40
CA GLU A 149 -14.72 -24.16 5.11
C GLU A 149 -15.04 -22.91 4.29
N LEU A 150 -14.47 -22.82 3.08
CA LEU A 150 -14.72 -21.74 2.14
C LEU A 150 -15.59 -22.27 1.00
N THR A 151 -16.75 -21.66 0.81
CA THR A 151 -17.58 -21.93 -0.37
C THR A 151 -17.14 -21.00 -1.48
N ILE A 152 -16.70 -21.56 -2.60
CA ILE A 152 -16.33 -20.84 -3.82
C ILE A 152 -17.38 -21.01 -4.91
N THR A 153 -17.06 -20.62 -6.14
CA THR A 153 -17.95 -20.78 -7.30
C THR A 153 -18.48 -22.24 -7.42
N ASN A 154 -19.72 -22.41 -7.90
CA ASN A 154 -20.40 -23.69 -8.08
C ASN A 154 -20.57 -24.52 -6.77
N ASP A 155 -20.64 -23.86 -5.63
CA ASP A 155 -20.80 -24.48 -4.31
C ASP A 155 -19.68 -25.48 -3.96
N GLU A 156 -18.53 -25.38 -4.61
CA GLU A 156 -17.35 -26.13 -4.24
C GLU A 156 -16.84 -25.66 -2.88
N ILE A 157 -16.45 -26.63 -2.03
CA ILE A 157 -15.98 -26.36 -0.66
C ILE A 157 -14.49 -26.67 -0.56
N LEU A 158 -13.73 -25.66 -0.17
CA LEU A 158 -12.32 -25.80 0.21
C LEU A 158 -12.21 -25.78 1.73
N LYS A 159 -11.29 -26.60 2.27
CA LYS A 159 -11.09 -26.74 3.73
C LYS A 159 -9.66 -26.36 4.12
N ALA A 160 -9.52 -25.59 5.19
CA ALA A 160 -8.23 -25.22 5.76
C ALA A 160 -8.29 -25.16 7.29
N GLN A 161 -7.13 -25.31 7.95
CA GLN A 161 -7.05 -25.06 9.39
C GLN A 161 -7.09 -23.57 9.69
N TYR A 162 -6.49 -22.74 8.80
CA TYR A 162 -6.44 -21.28 8.92
C TYR A 162 -6.73 -20.60 7.59
N VAL A 163 -7.21 -19.35 7.65
CA VAL A 163 -7.42 -18.48 6.49
C VAL A 163 -6.72 -17.14 6.73
N ILE A 164 -6.02 -16.63 5.70
CA ILE A 164 -5.56 -15.25 5.67
C ILE A 164 -6.38 -14.48 4.64
N GLY A 165 -7.18 -13.50 5.09
CA GLY A 165 -7.94 -12.60 4.22
C GLY A 165 -7.04 -11.49 3.70
N CYS A 166 -6.75 -11.52 2.38
CA CYS A 166 -6.00 -10.53 1.62
C CYS A 166 -6.83 -9.98 0.45
N ASP A 167 -8.15 -10.08 0.52
CA ASP A 167 -9.15 -9.84 -0.52
C ASP A 167 -9.59 -8.36 -0.65
N GLY A 168 -8.78 -7.46 -0.09
CA GLY A 168 -8.87 -6.04 -0.33
C GLY A 168 -9.97 -5.33 0.45
N ALA A 169 -10.24 -4.08 0.05
CA ALA A 169 -11.12 -3.16 0.79
C ALA A 169 -12.56 -3.69 0.99
N ARG A 170 -13.05 -4.50 0.05
CA ARG A 170 -14.40 -5.12 0.08
C ARG A 170 -14.33 -6.58 0.55
N SER A 171 -13.47 -6.85 1.50
CA SER A 171 -13.16 -8.20 1.99
C SER A 171 -14.41 -8.95 2.44
N ILE A 172 -14.72 -10.05 1.74
CA ILE A 172 -15.72 -11.03 2.17
C ILE A 172 -15.23 -11.80 3.39
N VAL A 173 -13.91 -12.08 3.48
CA VAL A 173 -13.32 -12.76 4.64
C VAL A 173 -13.54 -11.95 5.92
N ARG A 174 -13.33 -10.62 5.87
CA ARG A 174 -13.62 -9.74 7.02
C ARG A 174 -15.10 -9.81 7.43
N GLU A 175 -16.01 -9.69 6.46
CA GLU A 175 -17.45 -9.65 6.72
C GLU A 175 -17.96 -10.98 7.28
N GLU A 176 -17.59 -12.10 6.66
CA GLU A 176 -17.99 -13.45 7.10
C GLU A 176 -17.34 -13.88 8.44
N ALA A 177 -16.18 -13.30 8.78
CA ALA A 177 -15.56 -13.46 10.10
C ALA A 177 -16.22 -12.58 11.19
N GLY A 178 -17.29 -11.83 10.88
CA GLY A 178 -17.98 -10.94 11.81
C GLY A 178 -17.20 -9.68 12.18
N LEU A 179 -16.19 -9.31 11.38
CA LEU A 179 -15.30 -8.20 11.64
C LEU A 179 -15.73 -6.95 10.87
N THR A 180 -15.54 -5.77 11.46
CA THR A 180 -15.98 -4.49 10.91
C THR A 180 -14.87 -3.46 10.92
N PHE A 181 -14.96 -2.49 10.02
CA PHE A 181 -14.05 -1.35 10.02
C PHE A 181 -14.47 -0.28 11.02
N GLU A 182 -13.48 0.25 11.75
CA GLU A 182 -13.61 1.38 12.66
C GLU A 182 -12.77 2.56 12.18
N GLY A 183 -13.35 3.76 12.24
CA GLY A 183 -12.65 5.00 11.91
C GLY A 183 -13.42 5.91 10.94
N PRO A 184 -12.92 7.12 10.71
CA PRO A 184 -13.59 8.09 9.87
C PRO A 184 -13.49 7.71 8.38
N ARG A 185 -14.59 7.94 7.67
CA ARG A 185 -14.63 7.98 6.20
C ARG A 185 -14.50 9.42 5.78
N THR A 186 -13.46 9.79 5.03
CA THR A 186 -13.27 11.17 4.60
C THR A 186 -13.97 11.43 3.25
N ALA A 187 -14.39 12.68 3.05
CA ALA A 187 -14.92 13.14 1.78
C ALA A 187 -13.81 13.57 0.80
N ASP A 188 -12.57 13.57 1.27
CA ASP A 188 -11.43 14.06 0.51
C ASP A 188 -11.20 13.26 -0.76
N THR A 189 -11.17 13.98 -1.86
CA THR A 189 -11.00 13.40 -3.18
C THR A 189 -9.69 13.85 -3.80
N PHE A 190 -8.97 12.90 -4.35
CA PHE A 190 -7.79 13.14 -5.17
C PHE A 190 -8.00 12.54 -6.55
N ILE A 191 -7.56 13.27 -7.55
CA ILE A 191 -7.46 12.76 -8.91
C ILE A 191 -6.05 12.26 -9.10
N VAL A 192 -5.93 11.02 -9.55
CA VAL A 192 -4.67 10.37 -9.86
C VAL A 192 -4.59 10.19 -11.36
N VAL A 193 -3.54 10.72 -11.96
CA VAL A 193 -3.24 10.60 -13.38
C VAL A 193 -1.91 9.91 -13.53
N ASP A 194 -1.86 8.85 -14.34
CA ASP A 194 -0.59 8.28 -14.79
C ASP A 194 -0.32 8.73 -16.23
N ALA A 195 0.91 9.13 -16.47
CA ALA A 195 1.39 9.51 -17.80
C ALA A 195 2.69 8.74 -18.11
N LYS A 196 2.79 8.22 -19.34
CA LYS A 196 3.99 7.53 -19.80
C LYS A 196 5.13 8.54 -20.00
N GLU A 197 6.35 8.15 -19.60
CA GLU A 197 7.55 8.97 -19.79
C GLU A 197 7.85 9.15 -21.29
N ASP A 198 8.44 10.32 -21.62
CA ASP A 198 9.03 10.57 -22.92
C ASP A 198 10.50 10.15 -22.90
N GLU A 199 10.77 8.95 -23.39
CA GLU A 199 12.13 8.39 -23.39
C GLU A 199 13.12 9.21 -24.24
N THR A 200 12.61 10.05 -25.17
CA THR A 200 13.45 10.88 -26.07
C THR A 200 13.81 12.22 -25.44
N ASP A 201 12.97 12.71 -24.54
CA ASP A 201 13.16 13.98 -23.82
C ASP A 201 12.57 13.82 -22.41
N PRO A 202 13.20 13.01 -21.54
CA PRO A 202 12.67 12.69 -20.23
C PRO A 202 12.76 13.88 -19.26
N LEU A 203 11.78 13.98 -18.36
CA LEU A 203 11.86 14.91 -17.25
C LEU A 203 12.91 14.47 -16.23
N PRO A 204 13.51 15.41 -15.49
CA PRO A 204 14.39 15.09 -14.37
C PRO A 204 13.69 14.20 -13.35
N LEU A 205 14.37 13.16 -12.88
CA LEU A 205 13.84 12.24 -11.86
C LEU A 205 13.77 12.95 -10.49
N GLU A 206 12.72 13.68 -10.28
CA GLU A 206 12.48 14.44 -9.07
C GLU A 206 11.06 14.19 -8.55
N ARG A 207 10.92 13.94 -7.25
CA ARG A 207 9.61 13.99 -6.62
C ARG A 207 9.30 15.45 -6.32
N ILE A 208 8.19 15.99 -6.84
CA ILE A 208 7.79 17.38 -6.68
C ILE A 208 6.46 17.47 -5.96
N PHE A 209 6.36 18.36 -4.98
CA PHE A 209 5.13 18.66 -4.30
C PHE A 209 4.83 20.16 -4.31
N HIS A 210 3.64 20.53 -4.76
CA HIS A 210 3.14 21.88 -4.76
C HIS A 210 2.01 22.04 -3.77
N TYR A 211 2.23 22.84 -2.74
CA TYR A 211 1.14 23.37 -1.94
C TYR A 211 0.52 24.57 -2.66
N GLN A 212 -0.80 24.56 -2.78
CA GLN A 212 -1.59 25.67 -3.33
C GLN A 212 -1.01 26.18 -4.66
N HIS A 213 -0.97 25.29 -5.66
CA HIS A 213 -0.41 25.60 -6.97
C HIS A 213 -1.16 26.77 -7.64
N PRO A 214 -0.48 27.87 -8.07
CA PRO A 214 -1.16 29.07 -8.58
C PRO A 214 -2.03 28.81 -9.80
N ALA A 215 -1.54 28.00 -10.76
CA ALA A 215 -2.28 27.67 -11.98
C ALA A 215 -3.42 26.67 -11.75
N MET A 216 -3.56 26.14 -10.54
CA MET A 216 -4.63 25.21 -10.13
C MET A 216 -5.52 25.79 -9.03
N GLU A 217 -5.62 27.11 -8.98
CA GLU A 217 -6.50 27.82 -8.07
C GLU A 217 -6.32 27.42 -6.59
N GLY A 218 -5.07 27.19 -6.21
CA GLY A 218 -4.72 26.85 -4.84
C GLY A 218 -4.85 25.36 -4.49
N ARG A 219 -5.10 24.47 -5.45
CA ARG A 219 -5.09 23.03 -5.21
C ARG A 219 -3.67 22.50 -5.05
N ASN A 220 -3.50 21.46 -4.24
CA ASN A 220 -2.20 20.79 -4.11
C ASN A 220 -1.99 19.83 -5.28
N VAL A 221 -0.74 19.80 -5.77
CA VAL A 221 -0.33 18.89 -6.86
C VAL A 221 0.95 18.17 -6.46
N MET A 222 1.00 16.85 -6.66
CA MET A 222 2.19 16.07 -6.42
C MET A 222 2.59 15.29 -7.68
N PHE A 223 3.88 15.24 -7.95
CA PHE A 223 4.48 14.45 -9.03
C PHE A 223 5.40 13.40 -8.42
N VAL A 224 5.17 12.15 -8.76
CA VAL A 224 5.99 11.03 -8.30
C VAL A 224 6.41 10.22 -9.53
N PRO A 225 7.70 10.21 -9.87
CA PRO A 225 8.18 9.35 -10.95
C PRO A 225 8.18 7.89 -10.51
N PHE A 226 7.82 7.01 -11.43
CA PHE A 226 8.02 5.58 -11.35
C PHE A 226 8.67 5.07 -12.64
N LYS A 227 9.13 3.84 -12.67
CA LYS A 227 9.77 3.32 -13.87
C LYS A 227 8.85 3.39 -15.09
N GLY A 228 9.24 4.17 -16.10
CA GLY A 228 8.52 4.33 -17.35
C GLY A 228 7.39 5.35 -17.33
N GLY A 229 7.22 6.12 -16.24
CA GLY A 229 6.16 7.11 -16.18
C GLY A 229 6.12 8.01 -14.94
N TRP A 230 5.06 8.78 -14.89
CA TRP A 230 4.77 9.76 -13.85
C TRP A 230 3.38 9.53 -13.29
N ARG A 231 3.29 9.58 -11.97
CA ARG A 231 2.02 9.72 -11.27
C ARG A 231 1.86 11.16 -10.84
N ILE A 232 0.72 11.74 -11.21
CA ILE A 232 0.30 13.08 -10.85
C ILE A 232 -0.93 12.97 -9.94
N ASP A 233 -0.83 13.45 -8.71
CA ASP A 233 -1.94 13.51 -7.77
C ASP A 233 -2.41 14.95 -7.64
N LEU A 234 -3.66 15.24 -7.99
CA LEU A 234 -4.33 16.51 -7.80
C LEU A 234 -5.33 16.42 -6.66
N GLN A 235 -5.14 17.20 -5.61
CA GLN A 235 -6.11 17.32 -4.52
C GLN A 235 -7.25 18.23 -4.92
N LEU A 236 -8.49 17.76 -4.82
CA LEU A 236 -9.66 18.58 -5.01
C LEU A 236 -10.00 19.40 -3.75
N LEU A 237 -10.65 20.52 -3.95
CA LEU A 237 -11.28 21.32 -2.89
C LEU A 237 -12.62 20.68 -2.52
N GLU A 238 -13.13 20.97 -1.33
CA GLU A 238 -14.43 20.46 -0.87
C GLU A 238 -15.60 20.89 -1.78
N SER A 239 -15.46 22.05 -2.43
CA SER A 239 -16.45 22.57 -3.37
C SER A 239 -16.39 21.97 -4.77
N ASP A 240 -15.36 21.18 -5.07
CA ASP A 240 -15.14 20.65 -6.42
C ASP A 240 -16.06 19.46 -6.72
N ASN A 241 -16.54 19.41 -7.96
CA ASN A 241 -17.14 18.21 -8.50
C ASN A 241 -16.02 17.33 -9.12
N PRO A 242 -15.78 16.10 -8.61
CA PRO A 242 -14.73 15.23 -9.14
C PRO A 242 -14.85 14.95 -10.64
N ASP A 243 -16.05 14.92 -11.19
CA ASP A 243 -16.30 14.65 -12.62
C ASP A 243 -15.70 15.73 -13.53
N ASP A 244 -15.54 16.97 -13.02
CA ASP A 244 -14.92 18.06 -13.77
C ASP A 244 -13.40 17.89 -13.92
N TYR A 245 -12.77 16.96 -13.19
CA TYR A 245 -11.33 16.73 -13.17
C TYR A 245 -10.90 15.33 -13.61
N THR A 246 -11.84 14.39 -13.71
CA THR A 246 -11.53 12.96 -13.98
C THR A 246 -11.72 12.53 -15.43
N ASN A 247 -12.53 13.22 -16.20
CA ASN A 247 -12.69 12.86 -17.60
C ASN A 247 -11.45 13.24 -18.42
N MET A 248 -11.13 12.47 -19.46
CA MET A 248 -9.90 12.63 -20.25
C MET A 248 -9.75 14.04 -20.84
N GLU A 249 -10.84 14.66 -21.30
CA GLU A 249 -10.79 16.02 -21.86
C GLU A 249 -10.41 17.06 -20.81
N SER A 250 -10.94 16.94 -19.61
CA SER A 250 -10.62 17.83 -18.50
C SER A 250 -9.17 17.65 -18.06
N VAL A 251 -8.69 16.41 -17.97
CA VAL A 251 -7.29 16.13 -17.63
C VAL A 251 -6.36 16.72 -18.69
N LYS A 252 -6.65 16.56 -19.97
CA LYS A 252 -5.86 17.18 -21.08
C LYS A 252 -5.85 18.70 -21.03
N LYS A 253 -6.86 19.34 -20.41
CA LYS A 253 -6.92 20.80 -20.24
C LYS A 253 -6.12 21.30 -19.02
N TRP A 254 -6.15 20.56 -17.90
CA TRP A 254 -5.49 21.06 -16.69
C TRP A 254 -4.05 20.55 -16.53
N LEU A 255 -3.73 19.34 -17.01
CA LEU A 255 -2.38 18.79 -16.90
C LEU A 255 -1.28 19.70 -17.48
N PRO A 256 -1.47 20.32 -18.67
CA PRO A 256 -0.50 21.28 -19.22
C PRO A 256 -0.27 22.54 -18.37
N LYS A 257 -1.12 22.83 -17.40
CA LYS A 257 -0.92 23.97 -16.49
C LYS A 257 0.13 23.67 -15.41
N VAL A 258 0.44 22.40 -15.19
CA VAL A 258 1.29 21.94 -14.08
C VAL A 258 2.48 21.08 -14.54
N MET A 259 2.43 20.56 -15.76
CA MET A 259 3.44 19.68 -16.35
C MET A 259 3.64 20.06 -17.82
N ASP A 260 4.74 19.64 -18.45
CA ASP A 260 4.95 19.88 -19.88
C ASP A 260 3.75 19.34 -20.69
N ALA A 261 3.29 20.15 -21.65
CA ALA A 261 2.10 19.89 -22.45
C ALA A 261 2.15 18.57 -23.23
N LYS A 262 3.34 18.08 -23.57
CA LYS A 262 3.52 16.77 -24.25
C LYS A 262 2.94 15.59 -23.48
N TYR A 263 2.84 15.68 -22.15
CA TYR A 263 2.30 14.61 -21.32
C TYR A 263 0.78 14.50 -21.38
N ALA A 264 0.07 15.51 -21.87
CA ALA A 264 -1.37 15.43 -22.09
C ALA A 264 -1.77 14.36 -23.11
N GLU A 265 -0.88 14.03 -24.07
CA GLU A 265 -1.09 12.97 -25.04
C GLU A 265 -0.49 11.61 -24.60
N ARG A 266 0.12 11.56 -23.42
CA ARG A 266 0.77 10.37 -22.87
C ARG A 266 0.05 9.79 -21.64
N ILE A 267 -1.17 10.27 -21.36
CA ILE A 267 -1.99 9.80 -20.25
C ILE A 267 -2.36 8.34 -20.48
N THR A 268 -2.06 7.48 -19.52
CA THR A 268 -2.36 6.05 -19.55
C THR A 268 -3.51 5.67 -18.64
N TRP A 269 -3.74 6.46 -17.58
CA TRP A 269 -4.79 6.16 -16.62
C TRP A 269 -5.22 7.41 -15.85
N VAL A 270 -6.52 7.48 -15.52
CA VAL A 270 -7.11 8.51 -14.68
C VAL A 270 -8.07 7.84 -13.70
N SER A 271 -8.02 8.25 -12.46
CA SER A 271 -8.94 7.78 -11.42
C SER A 271 -9.22 8.84 -10.37
N SER A 272 -10.40 8.78 -9.80
CA SER A 272 -10.78 9.51 -8.61
C SER A 272 -10.65 8.61 -7.39
N TYR A 273 -9.99 9.09 -6.35
CA TYR A 273 -9.75 8.36 -5.12
C TYR A 273 -10.34 9.09 -3.91
N ARG A 274 -11.20 8.39 -3.17
CA ARG A 274 -11.62 8.82 -1.82
C ARG A 274 -10.90 7.98 -0.79
N PHE A 275 -10.28 8.62 0.19
CA PHE A 275 -9.51 7.93 1.20
C PHE A 275 -10.36 7.60 2.43
N HIS A 276 -10.29 6.36 2.87
CA HIS A 276 -10.82 5.93 4.14
C HIS A 276 -9.67 5.81 5.15
N GLN A 277 -9.95 6.18 6.40
CA GLN A 277 -9.00 6.10 7.51
C GLN A 277 -9.54 5.09 8.53
N VAL A 278 -9.59 3.83 8.10
CA VAL A 278 -10.26 2.78 8.87
C VAL A 278 -9.32 1.61 9.17
N VAL A 279 -9.56 0.96 10.30
CA VAL A 279 -8.86 -0.25 10.75
C VAL A 279 -9.92 -1.23 11.24
N ALA A 280 -9.76 -2.52 10.97
CA ALA A 280 -10.67 -3.53 11.47
C ALA A 280 -10.68 -3.56 13.01
N ASN A 281 -11.84 -3.79 13.59
CA ASN A 281 -12.04 -3.88 15.05
C ASN A 281 -11.21 -5.01 15.68
N SER A 282 -10.93 -6.07 14.92
CA SER A 282 -9.97 -7.12 15.23
C SER A 282 -9.28 -7.58 13.93
N PHE A 283 -8.08 -8.17 14.03
CA PHE A 283 -7.39 -8.80 12.90
C PHE A 283 -7.54 -10.33 12.92
N THR A 284 -8.30 -10.86 13.84
CA THR A 284 -8.68 -12.27 13.89
C THR A 284 -10.11 -12.43 14.38
N ASP A 285 -10.78 -13.51 13.98
CA ASP A 285 -12.12 -13.91 14.41
C ASP A 285 -12.14 -14.44 15.85
N GLU A 286 -13.33 -14.76 16.36
CA GLU A 286 -13.51 -15.26 17.72
C GLU A 286 -12.90 -16.64 17.96
N LYS A 287 -12.79 -17.49 16.92
CA LYS A 287 -12.22 -18.84 17.01
C LYS A 287 -10.72 -18.90 16.69
N ARG A 288 -10.11 -17.78 16.32
CA ARG A 288 -8.68 -17.65 15.94
C ARG A 288 -8.31 -18.58 14.79
N ARG A 289 -9.18 -18.63 13.77
CA ARG A 289 -8.99 -19.40 12.54
C ARG A 289 -8.77 -18.52 11.31
N VAL A 290 -9.16 -17.24 11.41
CA VAL A 290 -9.01 -16.25 10.34
C VAL A 290 -8.08 -15.15 10.80
N LEU A 291 -7.16 -14.72 9.93
CA LEU A 291 -6.34 -13.52 10.08
C LEU A 291 -6.59 -12.56 8.91
N LEU A 292 -6.61 -11.26 9.15
CA LEU A 292 -6.73 -10.24 8.12
C LEU A 292 -5.38 -9.59 7.85
N ALA A 293 -5.08 -9.28 6.57
CA ALA A 293 -3.88 -8.59 6.15
C ALA A 293 -4.17 -7.57 5.03
N GLY A 294 -3.39 -6.47 5.00
CA GLY A 294 -3.50 -5.43 4.00
C GLY A 294 -4.86 -4.72 4.00
N GLU A 295 -5.40 -4.44 2.82
CA GLU A 295 -6.65 -3.67 2.70
C GLU A 295 -7.89 -4.41 3.24
N ALA A 296 -7.83 -5.71 3.48
CA ALA A 296 -8.88 -6.42 4.21
C ALA A 296 -8.91 -6.00 5.70
N ALA A 297 -7.75 -5.61 6.26
CA ALA A 297 -7.57 -5.24 7.66
C ALA A 297 -7.59 -3.72 7.89
N HIS A 298 -7.12 -2.91 6.93
CA HIS A 298 -6.98 -1.45 7.09
C HIS A 298 -6.93 -0.69 5.77
N LEU A 299 -7.47 0.53 5.78
CA LEU A 299 -7.38 1.47 4.67
C LEU A 299 -6.81 2.80 5.18
N PHE A 300 -5.82 3.33 4.48
CA PHE A 300 -5.17 4.60 4.80
C PHE A 300 -5.14 5.53 3.60
N ALA A 301 -5.10 6.84 3.84
CA ALA A 301 -4.69 7.78 2.81
C ALA A 301 -3.25 7.43 2.33
N PRO A 302 -2.91 7.64 1.04
CA PRO A 302 -1.66 7.15 0.44
C PRO A 302 -0.41 7.87 0.94
N PHE A 303 -0.58 8.88 1.77
CA PHE A 303 0.51 9.71 2.28
C PHE A 303 1.46 8.94 3.18
N GLY A 304 2.75 8.98 2.80
CA GLY A 304 3.77 8.16 3.42
C GLY A 304 3.82 6.71 2.91
N ALA A 305 3.08 6.40 1.82
CA ALA A 305 3.05 5.08 1.17
C ALA A 305 2.75 3.91 2.13
N ARG A 306 1.79 4.11 3.06
CA ARG A 306 1.57 3.20 4.21
C ARG A 306 0.80 1.94 3.86
N GLY A 307 -0.05 1.92 2.83
CA GLY A 307 -0.94 0.80 2.52
C GLY A 307 -0.18 -0.52 2.29
N LEU A 308 0.49 -0.65 1.15
CA LEU A 308 1.26 -1.84 0.81
C LEU A 308 2.40 -2.11 1.80
N ASN A 309 3.11 -1.06 2.23
CA ASN A 309 4.21 -1.18 3.18
C ASN A 309 3.77 -1.62 4.59
N SER A 310 2.49 -1.52 4.93
CA SER A 310 1.91 -2.14 6.15
C SER A 310 1.39 -3.55 5.87
N GLY A 311 0.81 -3.79 4.69
CA GLY A 311 0.28 -5.10 4.33
C GLY A 311 1.34 -6.19 4.21
N ILE A 312 2.56 -5.85 3.75
CA ILE A 312 3.67 -6.81 3.68
C ILE A 312 3.99 -7.42 5.06
N PRO A 313 4.27 -6.62 6.12
CA PRO A 313 4.48 -7.19 7.45
C PRO A 313 3.22 -7.84 8.05
N ASP A 314 2.00 -7.42 7.67
CA ASP A 314 0.78 -8.12 8.11
C ASP A 314 0.80 -9.58 7.65
N ALA A 315 1.07 -9.80 6.35
CA ALA A 315 1.13 -11.12 5.74
C ALA A 315 2.21 -12.00 6.39
N VAL A 316 3.40 -11.45 6.59
CA VAL A 316 4.53 -12.19 7.19
C VAL A 316 4.25 -12.57 8.65
N LEU A 317 3.66 -11.66 9.43
CA LEU A 317 3.33 -11.94 10.83
C LEU A 317 2.14 -12.90 10.96
N ALA A 318 1.14 -12.81 10.07
CA ALA A 318 0.06 -13.80 10.01
C ALA A 318 0.62 -15.21 9.77
N ALA A 319 1.53 -15.35 8.80
CA ALA A 319 2.19 -16.64 8.53
C ALA A 319 3.01 -17.15 9.73
N ARG A 320 3.70 -16.28 10.47
CA ARG A 320 4.42 -16.63 11.70
C ARG A 320 3.46 -17.07 12.82
N GLY A 321 2.32 -16.40 12.96
CA GLY A 321 1.29 -16.75 13.92
C GLY A 321 0.71 -18.15 13.63
N ILE A 322 0.37 -18.41 12.35
CA ILE A 322 -0.13 -19.73 11.90
C ILE A 322 0.92 -20.82 12.12
N GLU A 323 2.19 -20.60 11.76
CA GLU A 323 3.28 -21.54 12.01
C GLU A 323 3.35 -21.95 13.50
N LYS A 324 3.35 -20.98 14.40
CA LYS A 324 3.37 -21.24 15.85
C LYS A 324 2.12 -22.00 16.29
N ALA A 325 0.96 -21.61 15.79
CA ALA A 325 -0.30 -22.26 16.12
C ALA A 325 -0.39 -23.71 15.63
N LEU A 326 0.19 -24.03 14.48
CA LEU A 326 0.27 -25.40 13.95
C LEU A 326 1.22 -26.30 14.77
N HIS A 327 2.23 -25.70 15.42
CA HIS A 327 3.20 -26.41 16.25
C HIS A 327 2.90 -26.32 17.76
N SER A 328 1.76 -25.73 18.13
CA SER A 328 1.35 -25.63 19.55
C SER A 328 0.99 -27.00 20.14
N HIS A 329 1.22 -27.14 21.42
CA HIS A 329 0.92 -28.37 22.18
C HIS A 329 -0.39 -28.27 22.99
N SER A 330 -0.98 -27.09 23.06
CA SER A 330 -2.24 -26.81 23.73
C SER A 330 -3.11 -25.83 22.96
N GLU A 331 -4.40 -25.81 23.28
CA GLU A 331 -5.34 -24.85 22.70
C GLU A 331 -5.00 -23.40 23.13
N GLU A 332 -4.52 -23.22 24.35
CA GLU A 332 -4.09 -21.93 24.88
C GLU A 332 -2.90 -21.37 24.10
N GLU A 333 -1.87 -22.18 23.84
CA GLU A 333 -0.72 -21.78 23.02
C GLU A 333 -1.13 -21.43 21.58
N ARG A 334 -2.05 -22.21 21.00
CA ARG A 334 -2.60 -21.98 19.67
C ARG A 334 -3.29 -20.61 19.59
N VAL A 335 -4.18 -20.35 20.54
CA VAL A 335 -4.92 -19.08 20.62
C VAL A 335 -3.97 -17.91 20.82
N GLU A 336 -3.02 -18.03 21.75
CA GLU A 336 -2.04 -16.97 22.05
C GLU A 336 -1.19 -16.63 20.81
N ALA A 337 -0.77 -17.63 20.03
CA ALA A 337 0.04 -17.42 18.84
C ALA A 337 -0.68 -16.56 17.78
N ILE A 338 -1.97 -16.83 17.54
CA ILE A 338 -2.80 -16.07 16.59
C ILE A 338 -3.13 -14.67 17.12
N GLU A 339 -3.54 -14.59 18.41
CA GLU A 339 -3.87 -13.30 19.04
C GLU A 339 -2.66 -12.36 19.09
N ALA A 340 -1.48 -12.87 19.39
CA ALA A 340 -0.26 -12.07 19.44
C ALA A 340 0.03 -11.44 18.06
N ALA A 341 -0.05 -12.23 16.97
CA ALA A 341 0.15 -11.74 15.61
C ALA A 341 -0.92 -10.71 15.23
N ALA A 342 -2.20 -11.00 15.48
CA ALA A 342 -3.32 -10.11 15.19
C ALA A 342 -3.23 -8.79 15.96
N LYS A 343 -2.94 -8.84 17.25
CA LYS A 343 -2.81 -7.66 18.11
C LYS A 343 -1.65 -6.76 17.72
N GLU A 344 -0.48 -7.35 17.44
CA GLU A 344 0.70 -6.58 17.01
C GLU A 344 0.40 -5.79 15.73
N ARG A 345 -0.23 -6.46 14.74
CA ARG A 345 -0.53 -5.81 13.46
C ARG A 345 -1.64 -4.77 13.57
N ARG A 346 -2.65 -5.01 14.39
CA ARG A 346 -3.71 -4.03 14.64
C ARG A 346 -3.18 -2.76 15.30
N ILE A 347 -2.28 -2.87 16.28
CA ILE A 347 -1.62 -1.72 16.92
C ILE A 347 -0.81 -0.93 15.88
N ALA A 348 -0.05 -1.62 15.01
CA ALA A 348 0.71 -0.98 13.94
C ALA A 348 -0.21 -0.28 12.92
N ALA A 349 -1.34 -0.89 12.56
CA ALA A 349 -2.33 -0.30 11.68
C ALA A 349 -2.99 0.95 12.28
N GLN A 350 -3.35 0.92 13.56
CA GLN A 350 -3.89 2.09 14.27
C GLN A 350 -2.90 3.25 14.28
N TRP A 351 -1.63 2.97 14.53
CA TRP A 351 -0.58 3.98 14.47
C TRP A 351 -0.45 4.56 13.05
N ASN A 352 -0.40 3.71 12.01
CA ASN A 352 -0.32 4.14 10.62
C ASN A 352 -1.53 4.98 10.18
N ARG A 353 -2.75 4.60 10.62
CA ARG A 353 -3.94 5.39 10.42
C ARG A 353 -3.80 6.80 11.01
N ASN A 354 -3.38 6.90 12.27
CA ASN A 354 -3.19 8.18 12.94
C ASN A 354 -2.12 9.03 12.23
N ALA A 355 -1.02 8.43 11.84
CA ALA A 355 0.05 9.10 11.11
C ALA A 355 -0.40 9.62 9.74
N SER A 356 -1.21 8.84 9.00
CA SER A 356 -1.76 9.29 7.71
C SER A 356 -2.85 10.35 7.90
N THR A 357 -3.59 10.33 9.00
CA THR A 357 -4.54 11.40 9.36
C THR A 357 -3.82 12.72 9.61
N ILE A 358 -2.71 12.69 10.38
CA ILE A 358 -1.87 13.88 10.61
C ILE A 358 -1.32 14.41 9.29
N ALA A 359 -0.85 13.54 8.40
CA ALA A 359 -0.37 13.91 7.08
C ALA A 359 -1.46 14.59 6.24
N LEU A 360 -2.66 14.02 6.24
CA LEU A 360 -3.80 14.56 5.50
C LEU A 360 -4.20 15.95 6.02
N HIS A 361 -4.32 16.13 7.32
CA HIS A 361 -4.61 17.46 7.92
C HIS A 361 -3.53 18.50 7.57
N HIS A 362 -2.26 18.10 7.57
CA HIS A 362 -1.18 19.00 7.16
C HIS A 362 -1.30 19.37 5.68
N LEU A 363 -1.63 18.42 4.81
CA LEU A 363 -1.79 18.64 3.38
C LEU A 363 -2.95 19.58 3.04
N GLN A 364 -4.10 19.33 3.63
CA GLN A 364 -5.32 20.06 3.35
C GLN A 364 -5.27 21.51 3.85
N GLY A 365 -4.50 21.76 4.92
CA GLY A 365 -4.63 23.02 5.63
C GLY A 365 -6.03 23.25 6.13
N SER A 366 -6.65 22.18 6.64
CA SER A 366 -8.04 22.11 7.01
C SER A 366 -8.45 23.08 8.13
N SER A 367 -7.48 23.74 8.77
CA SER A 367 -7.74 24.80 9.74
C SER A 367 -7.03 26.10 9.37
N PRO A 368 -7.64 27.29 9.69
CA PRO A 368 -6.98 28.59 9.54
C PRO A 368 -5.60 28.64 10.22
N GLU A 369 -5.47 27.96 11.37
CA GLU A 369 -4.20 27.87 12.10
C GLU A 369 -3.12 27.11 11.31
N MET A 370 -3.45 25.99 10.66
CA MET A 370 -2.50 25.24 9.86
C MET A 370 -2.09 26.04 8.62
N ASN A 371 -3.02 26.74 7.97
CA ASN A 371 -2.71 27.61 6.84
C ASN A 371 -1.77 28.73 7.27
N MET A 372 -2.05 29.41 8.39
CA MET A 372 -1.17 30.44 8.93
C MET A 372 0.22 29.91 9.27
N LYS A 373 0.32 28.72 9.90
CA LYS A 373 1.62 28.09 10.17
C LYS A 373 2.40 27.82 8.89
N ARG A 374 1.75 27.34 7.83
CA ARG A 374 2.40 27.09 6.54
C ARG A 374 2.84 28.41 5.86
N ASP A 375 2.01 29.45 5.90
CA ASP A 375 2.36 30.77 5.35
C ASP A 375 3.58 31.37 6.07
N ILE A 376 3.61 31.32 7.41
CA ILE A 376 4.75 31.78 8.21
C ILE A 376 6.00 30.94 7.90
N ALA A 377 5.86 29.61 7.87
CA ALA A 377 6.97 28.72 7.56
C ALA A 377 7.54 29.03 6.17
N ALA A 378 6.70 29.14 5.14
CA ALA A 378 7.12 29.44 3.78
C ALA A 378 7.78 30.82 3.63
N SER A 379 7.35 31.82 4.40
CA SER A 379 7.94 33.17 4.37
C SER A 379 9.34 33.21 5.02
N LEU A 380 9.59 32.34 5.99
CA LEU A 380 10.82 32.34 6.78
C LEU A 380 11.87 31.29 6.35
N VAL A 381 11.61 30.50 5.29
CA VAL A 381 12.53 29.40 4.87
C VAL A 381 13.94 29.88 4.55
N SER A 382 14.10 31.10 4.01
CA SER A 382 15.41 31.67 3.68
C SER A 382 16.27 31.97 4.94
N ILE A 383 15.62 32.19 6.08
CA ILE A 383 16.27 32.49 7.37
C ILE A 383 16.36 31.21 8.22
N VAL A 384 15.32 30.37 8.17
CA VAL A 384 15.20 29.15 8.99
C VAL A 384 14.92 27.96 8.08
N PRO A 385 15.94 27.34 7.47
CA PRO A 385 15.79 26.23 6.50
C PRO A 385 15.01 25.01 7.03
N ARG A 386 14.99 24.82 8.35
CA ARG A 386 14.20 23.74 9.00
C ARG A 386 12.69 23.86 8.73
N LEU A 387 12.19 25.06 8.47
CA LEU A 387 10.77 25.28 8.13
C LEU A 387 10.43 24.74 6.76
N GLY A 388 11.34 24.85 5.78
CA GLY A 388 11.19 24.20 4.47
C GLY A 388 11.15 22.68 4.59
N ARG A 389 12.01 22.11 5.43
CA ARG A 389 11.98 20.68 5.73
C ARG A 389 10.65 20.25 6.38
N TRP A 390 10.11 21.04 7.30
CA TRP A 390 8.82 20.78 7.94
C TRP A 390 7.68 20.76 6.92
N LEU A 391 7.67 21.71 5.95
CA LEU A 391 6.72 21.73 4.84
C LEU A 391 6.86 20.48 3.96
N ASP A 392 8.09 20.06 3.63
CA ASP A 392 8.33 18.88 2.81
C ASP A 392 7.96 17.57 3.50
N GLU A 393 8.18 17.47 4.80
CA GLU A 393 7.93 16.24 5.57
C GLU A 393 6.48 16.09 6.04
N GLY A 394 5.73 17.19 6.12
CA GLY A 394 4.34 17.21 6.58
C GLY A 394 3.43 16.20 5.86
N PRO A 395 3.48 16.09 4.52
CA PRO A 395 2.67 15.13 3.76
C PRO A 395 2.96 13.65 4.04
N TYR A 396 4.06 13.34 4.70
CA TYR A 396 4.36 11.95 5.07
C TYR A 396 3.85 11.57 6.45
N GLY A 397 3.52 12.56 7.29
CA GLY A 397 3.20 12.35 8.68
C GLY A 397 4.39 11.83 9.50
N PRO A 398 4.19 11.45 10.76
CA PRO A 398 5.23 10.87 11.62
C PRO A 398 5.86 9.64 10.97
N LYS A 399 7.20 9.57 10.95
CA LYS A 399 7.95 8.49 10.28
C LYS A 399 8.14 7.27 11.16
N PHE A 400 8.17 7.46 12.48
CA PHE A 400 8.49 6.40 13.44
C PHE A 400 7.30 6.16 14.35
N GLY A 401 6.96 4.90 14.52
CA GLY A 401 6.01 4.43 15.51
C GLY A 401 6.61 4.45 16.92
N PRO A 402 5.84 4.05 17.93
CA PRO A 402 6.36 3.83 19.26
C PRO A 402 7.57 2.87 19.21
N PRO A 403 8.55 3.03 20.12
CA PRO A 403 9.78 2.23 20.13
C PRO A 403 9.55 0.71 20.04
N GLU A 404 8.46 0.23 20.60
CA GLU A 404 8.05 -1.17 20.59
C GLU A 404 7.74 -1.71 19.17
N LEU A 405 7.41 -0.80 18.22
CA LEU A 405 7.15 -1.16 16.84
C LEU A 405 8.37 -0.97 15.91
N THR A 406 9.39 -0.22 16.36
CA THR A 406 10.59 0.09 15.57
C THR A 406 11.73 -0.90 15.76
N THR A 407 11.72 -1.70 16.82
CA THR A 407 12.83 -2.59 17.19
C THR A 407 12.71 -4.01 16.65
N LYS A 408 11.63 -4.35 15.94
CA LYS A 408 11.35 -5.71 15.49
C LYS A 408 11.49 -5.95 13.99
N TYR A 409 12.01 -4.96 13.24
CA TYR A 409 12.19 -5.09 11.78
C TYR A 409 13.59 -4.75 11.33
#